data_7d50f037a17546d36019e2673b2c9ee0
#
_entry.id   7d50f037a17546d36019e2673b2c9ee0
#
_cell.length_a   1.000
_cell.length_b   1.000
_cell.length_c   1.000
_cell.angle_alpha   90.00
_cell.angle_beta   90.00
_cell.angle_gamma   90.00
#
_symmetry.space_group_name_H-M   'P 1'
#
loop_
_entity.id
_entity.type
_entity.pdbx_description
1 polymer ?
#
loop_
_entity_poly.entity_id
_entity_poly.type
_entity_poly.pdbx_seq_one_letter_code
_entity_poly.pdbx_strand_id
1 'polypeptide(L)'
;MGGLRANADTQAIASPASPAGSGEPDRGSGARRRRAAVAAYLLAGAALFTVYLRLSETYPLNSDSANILLMASDLLHGHLLLHGWYMSDVSFFPTELPQYALLESFLGAGMQTAHVAAAMTYTLTFLFAVLLARSGSSGRAAWVRTLIAAGIMLAPQFGLGVFALDLSVGHIGTSVPLLLIWLLLDKAAPRWWVPVAAAVLLAWVLVADPIVYVVGVGPLGAVAAARVIRGVAGGSGGVITRIAAQWYDLSLGVATVAATVLAWAVNNLLSALGGYTVNRLPFYLTPWHDLHSNAPAAWKVLEIFGANYAGLSGVWLALAFLHMASVAVVLWALARVAWRFFGVTLVDQVLAVAIVLNVVLYLFTNAADEAAHEVAVIVPFGAALAARVLVPAIKGTAVGAGRVWARRLRVAAGVAVLAGYTAGLGYEISQPTAPPANTALAPWLLDHHLTYGLSGYWTSSSVTVNSGGQVKVRALMQFTLKRDLWMSNVSWYDPKSHYANFVVLDSIPGFMNHWEPQALISKYFGRPALTYHTGPYTVLVWNRNLLDSIPR
;
A
#
# COMPACT_ATOMS: atom_id res chain seq x y z
N MET A 1 -19.17 37.98 -87.93
CA MET A 1 -18.07 37.44 -88.74
C MET A 1 -17.29 36.50 -87.91
N GLY A 2 -17.44 35.27 -88.06
CA GLY A 2 -16.69 34.19 -88.62
C GLY A 2 -15.88 33.54 -87.49
N GLY A 3 -15.86 32.26 -87.28
CA GLY A 3 -16.28 31.09 -88.04
C GLY A 3 -15.98 29.86 -87.20
N LEU A 4 -16.78 28.89 -87.38
CA LEU A 4 -16.70 27.47 -86.89
C LEU A 4 -15.36 26.81 -87.29
N ARG A 5 -14.77 26.02 -86.38
CA ARG A 5 -14.14 24.73 -86.75
C ARG A 5 -14.31 23.71 -85.64
N ALA A 6 -15.00 22.67 -86.00
CA ALA A 6 -15.09 21.40 -85.28
C ALA A 6 -13.76 20.63 -85.40
N ASN A 7 -13.33 19.98 -84.33
CA ASN A 7 -12.44 18.84 -84.45
C ASN A 7 -13.00 17.72 -83.50
N ALA A 8 -13.37 16.65 -84.15
CA ALA A 8 -13.71 15.41 -83.56
C ALA A 8 -12.43 14.68 -83.13
N ASP A 9 -12.28 14.36 -81.86
CA ASP A 9 -11.25 13.45 -81.39
C ASP A 9 -11.90 12.29 -80.64
N THR A 10 -11.51 11.16 -81.08
CA THR A 10 -11.93 9.81 -80.79
C THR A 10 -11.78 9.50 -79.28
N GLN A 11 -12.88 9.20 -78.60
CA GLN A 11 -12.87 8.62 -77.26
C GLN A 11 -12.42 7.15 -77.32
N ALA A 12 -11.24 6.87 -76.81
CA ALA A 12 -10.81 5.51 -76.47
C ALA A 12 -11.53 5.07 -75.20
N ILE A 13 -12.29 3.99 -75.31
CA ILE A 13 -13.00 3.32 -74.21
C ILE A 13 -11.96 2.66 -73.32
N ALA A 14 -11.70 3.25 -72.14
CA ALA A 14 -10.91 2.64 -71.12
C ALA A 14 -11.79 1.61 -70.34
N SER A 15 -11.36 0.37 -70.33
CA SER A 15 -11.96 -0.71 -69.53
C SER A 15 -11.94 -0.34 -68.04
N PRO A 16 -13.01 -0.69 -67.26
CA PRO A 16 -13.03 -0.42 -65.84
C PRO A 16 -12.01 -1.32 -65.12
N ALA A 17 -11.05 -0.67 -64.40
CA ALA A 17 -10.13 -1.34 -63.48
C ALA A 17 -10.94 -2.04 -62.39
N SER A 18 -10.67 -3.33 -62.18
CA SER A 18 -11.21 -4.13 -61.08
C SER A 18 -10.98 -3.44 -59.74
N PRO A 19 -11.96 -3.37 -58.84
CA PRO A 19 -11.73 -2.79 -57.53
C PRO A 19 -10.70 -3.64 -56.76
N ALA A 20 -9.58 -2.95 -56.38
CA ALA A 20 -8.59 -3.52 -55.50
C ALA A 20 -9.29 -4.06 -54.23
N GLY A 21 -9.01 -5.29 -53.91
CA GLY A 21 -9.63 -6.00 -52.78
C GLY A 21 -9.55 -5.19 -51.51
N SER A 22 -10.69 -4.88 -50.94
CA SER A 22 -10.86 -4.39 -49.59
C SER A 22 -10.34 -5.49 -48.67
N GLY A 23 -9.06 -5.41 -48.29
CA GLY A 23 -8.50 -6.27 -47.26
C GLY A 23 -9.32 -6.08 -45.98
N GLU A 24 -10.16 -7.07 -45.67
CA GLU A 24 -10.82 -7.13 -44.37
C GLU A 24 -9.74 -6.95 -43.29
N PRO A 25 -9.90 -6.02 -42.32
CA PRO A 25 -8.94 -5.89 -41.24
C PRO A 25 -8.90 -7.23 -40.51
N ASP A 26 -7.74 -7.88 -40.53
CA ASP A 26 -7.45 -9.17 -39.90
C ASP A 26 -7.83 -9.13 -38.40
N ARG A 27 -9.09 -9.46 -38.10
CA ARG A 27 -9.67 -9.54 -36.76
C ARG A 27 -8.93 -10.55 -35.89
N GLY A 28 -8.20 -11.49 -36.46
CA GLY A 28 -7.41 -12.51 -35.77
C GLY A 28 -6.12 -11.95 -35.16
N SER A 29 -5.44 -11.02 -35.82
CA SER A 29 -4.16 -10.48 -35.36
C SER A 29 -4.32 -9.61 -34.10
N GLY A 30 -5.40 -8.85 -33.99
CA GLY A 30 -5.72 -8.03 -32.80
C GLY A 30 -6.00 -8.89 -31.55
N ALA A 31 -6.79 -9.95 -31.69
CA ALA A 31 -7.10 -10.86 -30.60
C ALA A 31 -5.86 -11.64 -30.13
N ARG A 32 -5.01 -12.09 -31.05
CA ARG A 32 -3.74 -12.77 -30.74
C ARG A 32 -2.76 -11.85 -29.98
N ARG A 33 -2.61 -10.60 -30.42
CA ARG A 33 -1.78 -9.60 -29.71
C ARG A 33 -2.31 -9.31 -28.31
N ARG A 34 -3.63 -9.22 -28.11
CA ARG A 34 -4.25 -9.00 -26.80
C ARG A 34 -3.99 -10.20 -25.86
N ARG A 35 -4.16 -11.44 -26.35
CA ARG A 35 -3.87 -12.65 -25.57
C ARG A 35 -2.39 -12.73 -25.19
N ALA A 36 -1.48 -12.45 -26.11
CA ALA A 36 -0.05 -12.41 -25.83
C ALA A 36 0.31 -11.34 -24.80
N ALA A 37 -0.31 -10.16 -24.84
CA ALA A 37 -0.10 -9.11 -23.84
C ALA A 37 -0.61 -9.54 -22.46
N VAL A 38 -1.78 -10.16 -22.38
CA VAL A 38 -2.32 -10.69 -21.11
C VAL A 38 -1.40 -11.78 -20.55
N ALA A 39 -0.97 -12.74 -21.39
CA ALA A 39 -0.03 -13.78 -20.97
C ALA A 39 1.29 -13.20 -20.44
N ALA A 40 1.86 -12.20 -21.13
CA ALA A 40 3.06 -11.51 -20.69
C ALA A 40 2.88 -10.82 -19.33
N TYR A 41 1.73 -10.20 -19.08
CA TYR A 41 1.40 -9.59 -17.78
C TYR A 41 1.27 -10.64 -16.67
N LEU A 42 0.62 -11.77 -16.95
CA LEU A 42 0.48 -12.86 -15.97
C LEU A 42 1.84 -13.48 -15.64
N LEU A 43 2.68 -13.72 -16.65
CA LEU A 43 4.03 -14.23 -16.45
C LEU A 43 4.91 -13.25 -15.66
N ALA A 44 4.86 -11.96 -15.99
CA ALA A 44 5.57 -10.93 -15.25
C ALA A 44 5.06 -10.84 -13.79
N GLY A 45 3.74 -10.93 -13.59
CA GLY A 45 3.13 -10.97 -12.27
C GLY A 45 3.58 -12.18 -11.46
N ALA A 46 3.59 -13.37 -12.05
CA ALA A 46 4.07 -14.59 -11.40
C ALA A 46 5.56 -14.51 -11.04
N ALA A 47 6.39 -13.99 -11.94
CA ALA A 47 7.82 -13.79 -11.67
C ALA A 47 8.06 -12.78 -10.53
N LEU A 48 7.37 -11.63 -10.55
CA LEU A 48 7.44 -10.64 -9.48
C LEU A 48 6.96 -11.20 -8.15
N PHE A 49 5.84 -11.92 -8.15
CA PHE A 49 5.32 -12.58 -6.96
C PHE A 49 6.35 -13.53 -6.35
N THR A 50 6.97 -14.40 -7.16
CA THR A 50 8.01 -15.33 -6.68
C THR A 50 9.20 -14.58 -6.07
N VAL A 51 9.64 -13.51 -6.73
CA VAL A 51 10.76 -12.68 -6.23
C VAL A 51 10.39 -11.98 -4.93
N TYR A 52 9.21 -11.39 -4.84
CA TYR A 52 8.77 -10.69 -3.63
C TYR A 52 8.41 -11.64 -2.48
N LEU A 53 7.92 -12.85 -2.78
CA LEU A 53 7.76 -13.89 -1.77
C LEU A 53 9.13 -14.25 -1.17
N ARG A 54 10.12 -14.50 -2.03
CA ARG A 54 11.46 -14.80 -1.57
C ARG A 54 12.10 -13.65 -0.80
N LEU A 55 11.85 -12.41 -1.22
CA LEU A 55 12.32 -11.21 -0.50
C LEU A 55 11.65 -11.10 0.87
N SER A 56 10.34 -11.25 0.95
CA SER A 56 9.60 -11.22 2.22
C SER A 56 10.13 -12.26 3.21
N GLU A 57 10.47 -13.46 2.76
CA GLU A 57 11.04 -14.52 3.60
C GLU A 57 12.43 -14.19 4.17
N THR A 58 13.10 -13.15 3.70
CA THR A 58 14.39 -12.71 4.28
C THR A 58 14.21 -11.82 5.53
N TYR A 59 12.97 -11.49 5.90
CA TYR A 59 12.62 -10.67 7.06
C TYR A 59 11.71 -11.42 8.03
N PRO A 60 11.90 -11.22 9.35
CA PRO A 60 11.04 -11.85 10.34
C PRO A 60 9.69 -11.12 10.40
N LEU A 61 8.59 -11.84 10.20
CA LEU A 61 7.26 -11.34 10.51
C LEU A 61 7.01 -11.31 12.03
N ASN A 62 6.18 -10.40 12.46
CA ASN A 62 5.93 -10.08 13.86
C ASN A 62 4.45 -10.29 14.28
N SER A 63 4.06 -9.73 15.43
CA SER A 63 2.70 -9.85 15.95
C SER A 63 1.64 -9.14 15.11
N ASP A 64 1.95 -8.10 14.33
CA ASP A 64 0.96 -7.48 13.44
C ASP A 64 0.48 -8.46 12.38
N SER A 65 1.43 -9.15 11.72
CA SER A 65 1.11 -10.19 10.75
C SER A 65 0.39 -11.38 11.40
N ALA A 66 0.77 -11.76 12.63
CA ALA A 66 0.13 -12.83 13.36
C ALA A 66 -1.33 -12.48 13.74
N ASN A 67 -1.59 -11.25 14.13
CA ASN A 67 -2.94 -10.82 14.51
C ASN A 67 -3.92 -10.86 13.35
N ILE A 68 -3.50 -10.47 12.15
CA ILE A 68 -4.34 -10.58 10.94
C ILE A 68 -4.67 -12.04 10.63
N LEU A 69 -3.72 -12.96 10.79
CA LEU A 69 -3.98 -14.40 10.64
C LEU A 69 -5.01 -14.88 11.66
N LEU A 70 -4.91 -14.48 12.93
CA LEU A 70 -5.90 -14.85 13.96
C LEU A 70 -7.30 -14.28 13.64
N MET A 71 -7.40 -13.07 13.11
CA MET A 71 -8.67 -12.50 12.66
C MET A 71 -9.22 -13.22 11.42
N ALA A 72 -8.36 -13.57 10.47
CA ALA A 72 -8.73 -14.32 9.28
C ALA A 72 -9.25 -15.73 9.65
N SER A 73 -8.59 -16.37 10.60
CA SER A 73 -9.04 -17.64 11.17
C SER A 73 -10.43 -17.55 11.79
N ASP A 74 -10.72 -16.49 12.55
CA ASP A 74 -12.06 -16.24 13.10
C ASP A 74 -13.12 -16.07 12.00
N LEU A 75 -12.81 -15.36 10.92
CA LEU A 75 -13.71 -15.25 9.76
C LEU A 75 -14.02 -16.63 9.15
N LEU A 76 -13.01 -17.48 9.00
CA LEU A 76 -13.17 -18.83 8.44
C LEU A 76 -14.00 -19.75 9.36
N HIS A 77 -14.01 -19.49 10.66
CA HIS A 77 -14.87 -20.19 11.61
C HIS A 77 -16.29 -19.62 11.70
N GLY A 78 -16.65 -18.68 10.81
CA GLY A 78 -18.00 -18.13 10.69
C GLY A 78 -18.28 -16.89 11.53
N HIS A 79 -17.28 -16.34 12.21
CA HIS A 79 -17.41 -15.10 13.00
C HIS A 79 -17.33 -13.87 12.08
N LEU A 80 -18.24 -13.76 11.11
CA LEU A 80 -18.17 -12.76 10.02
C LEU A 80 -18.13 -11.31 10.49
N LEU A 81 -18.72 -10.99 11.63
CA LEU A 81 -18.70 -9.63 12.20
C LEU A 81 -17.56 -9.40 13.18
N LEU A 82 -16.73 -10.42 13.44
CA LEU A 82 -15.60 -10.36 14.37
C LEU A 82 -16.00 -9.81 15.76
N HIS A 83 -17.07 -10.37 16.33
CA HIS A 83 -17.56 -9.97 17.65
C HIS A 83 -16.45 -10.05 18.72
N GLY A 84 -16.36 -9.00 19.52
CA GLY A 84 -15.36 -8.89 20.57
C GLY A 84 -13.95 -8.52 20.13
N TRP A 85 -13.69 -8.43 18.83
CA TRP A 85 -12.43 -7.92 18.33
C TRP A 85 -12.30 -6.40 18.46
N TYR A 86 -11.15 -5.98 18.93
CA TYR A 86 -10.66 -4.62 18.86
C TYR A 86 -9.57 -4.56 17.80
N MET A 87 -9.81 -3.81 16.73
CA MET A 87 -8.84 -3.61 15.65
C MET A 87 -7.79 -2.59 16.06
N SER A 88 -6.78 -2.36 15.23
CA SER A 88 -5.98 -1.15 15.31
C SER A 88 -6.83 0.09 14.96
N ASP A 89 -6.24 1.16 14.56
CA ASP A 89 -6.90 2.31 13.91
C ASP A 89 -7.40 2.00 12.49
N VAL A 90 -6.97 0.86 11.93
CA VAL A 90 -7.38 0.29 10.64
C VAL A 90 -8.14 -1.01 10.86
N SER A 91 -9.25 -1.20 10.13
CA SER A 91 -10.05 -2.44 10.28
C SER A 91 -9.60 -3.57 9.35
N PHE A 92 -9.01 -3.24 8.21
CA PHE A 92 -8.67 -4.17 7.11
C PHE A 92 -9.85 -5.01 6.60
N PHE A 93 -11.02 -4.83 7.18
CA PHE A 93 -12.15 -5.76 7.10
C PHE A 93 -12.63 -6.06 5.68
N PRO A 94 -12.90 -5.08 4.79
CA PRO A 94 -13.38 -5.43 3.46
C PRO A 94 -12.25 -5.54 2.40
N THR A 95 -10.99 -5.36 2.76
CA THR A 95 -9.85 -5.31 1.82
C THR A 95 -8.87 -6.44 2.06
N GLU A 96 -7.93 -6.29 2.98
CA GLU A 96 -6.85 -7.27 3.21
C GLU A 96 -7.33 -8.50 3.98
N LEU A 97 -8.23 -8.35 4.94
CA LEU A 97 -8.66 -9.46 5.79
C LEU A 97 -9.34 -10.60 5.01
N PRO A 98 -10.24 -10.35 4.02
CA PRO A 98 -10.74 -11.42 3.15
C PRO A 98 -9.65 -12.09 2.29
N GLN A 99 -8.60 -11.35 1.90
CA GLN A 99 -7.44 -11.92 1.20
C GLN A 99 -6.70 -12.90 2.10
N TYR A 100 -6.44 -12.53 3.36
CA TYR A 100 -5.80 -13.41 4.32
C TYR A 100 -6.65 -14.64 4.59
N ALA A 101 -7.96 -14.50 4.81
CA ALA A 101 -8.88 -15.61 5.01
C ALA A 101 -8.88 -16.57 3.81
N LEU A 102 -8.91 -16.04 2.58
CA LEU A 102 -8.82 -16.85 1.38
C LEU A 102 -7.50 -17.63 1.31
N LEU A 103 -6.38 -16.99 1.56
CA LEU A 103 -5.06 -17.65 1.54
C LEU A 103 -4.95 -18.70 2.65
N GLU A 104 -5.41 -18.38 3.85
CA GLU A 104 -5.40 -19.28 5.00
C GLU A 104 -6.24 -20.54 4.77
N SER A 105 -7.35 -20.44 4.03
CA SER A 105 -8.17 -21.61 3.67
C SER A 105 -7.42 -22.65 2.84
N PHE A 106 -6.34 -22.27 2.15
CA PHE A 106 -5.50 -23.17 1.36
C PHE A 106 -4.16 -23.51 2.01
N LEU A 107 -3.58 -22.58 2.77
CA LEU A 107 -2.21 -22.69 3.30
C LEU A 107 -2.18 -22.93 4.81
N GLY A 108 -3.30 -22.72 5.50
CA GLY A 108 -3.39 -22.76 6.96
C GLY A 108 -2.95 -21.46 7.64
N ALA A 109 -3.24 -21.37 8.95
CA ALA A 109 -2.92 -20.22 9.79
C ALA A 109 -1.44 -20.22 10.21
N GLY A 110 -0.55 -19.82 9.32
CA GLY A 110 0.89 -19.79 9.57
C GLY A 110 1.55 -18.54 9.01
N MET A 111 2.75 -18.20 9.50
CA MET A 111 3.49 -17.03 9.02
C MET A 111 3.79 -17.08 7.51
N GLN A 112 3.89 -18.28 6.92
CA GLN A 112 4.02 -18.43 5.46
C GLN A 112 2.84 -17.83 4.71
N THR A 113 1.62 -17.95 5.24
CA THR A 113 0.42 -17.31 4.67
C THR A 113 0.55 -15.79 4.65
N ALA A 114 1.13 -15.20 5.69
CA ALA A 114 1.38 -13.76 5.74
C ALA A 114 2.46 -13.32 4.72
N HIS A 115 3.54 -14.07 4.54
CA HIS A 115 4.52 -13.81 3.47
C HIS A 115 3.88 -13.85 2.07
N VAL A 116 3.03 -14.85 1.82
CA VAL A 116 2.28 -14.96 0.55
C VAL A 116 1.34 -13.78 0.36
N ALA A 117 0.62 -13.35 1.40
CA ALA A 117 -0.27 -12.19 1.35
C ALA A 117 0.50 -10.90 1.06
N ALA A 118 1.61 -10.67 1.74
CA ALA A 118 2.50 -9.53 1.54
C ALA A 118 3.03 -9.47 0.10
N ALA A 119 3.59 -10.56 -0.39
CA ALA A 119 4.10 -10.65 -1.76
C ALA A 119 3.00 -10.44 -2.81
N MET A 120 1.79 -10.96 -2.59
CA MET A 120 0.64 -10.77 -3.48
C MET A 120 0.21 -9.31 -3.50
N THR A 121 0.06 -8.68 -2.35
CA THR A 121 -0.35 -7.27 -2.22
C THR A 121 0.66 -6.35 -2.91
N TYR A 122 1.95 -6.53 -2.66
CA TYR A 122 2.98 -5.70 -3.29
C TYR A 122 3.06 -5.93 -4.80
N THR A 123 2.93 -7.17 -5.26
CA THR A 123 2.87 -7.49 -6.70
C THR A 123 1.69 -6.81 -7.38
N LEU A 124 0.50 -6.84 -6.78
CA LEU A 124 -0.69 -6.16 -7.31
C LEU A 124 -0.49 -4.64 -7.34
N THR A 125 0.04 -4.07 -6.26
CA THR A 125 0.38 -2.64 -6.17
C THR A 125 1.34 -2.23 -7.29
N PHE A 126 2.41 -3.01 -7.49
CA PHE A 126 3.38 -2.79 -8.57
C PHE A 126 2.73 -2.83 -9.95
N LEU A 127 1.96 -3.88 -10.23
CA LEU A 127 1.31 -4.06 -11.53
C LEU A 127 0.29 -2.94 -11.81
N PHE A 128 -0.52 -2.54 -10.83
CA PHE A 128 -1.50 -1.46 -11.03
C PHE A 128 -0.85 -0.09 -11.13
N ALA A 129 0.24 0.19 -10.41
CA ALA A 129 1.02 1.41 -10.59
C ALA A 129 1.61 1.49 -12.01
N VAL A 130 2.15 0.39 -12.53
CA VAL A 130 2.64 0.31 -13.91
C VAL A 130 1.51 0.46 -14.93
N LEU A 131 0.34 -0.15 -14.71
CA LEU A 131 -0.83 0.00 -15.59
C LEU A 131 -1.31 1.45 -15.62
N LEU A 132 -1.38 2.12 -14.47
CA LEU A 132 -1.74 3.54 -14.37
C LEU A 132 -0.69 4.43 -15.03
N ALA A 133 0.58 4.16 -14.82
CA ALA A 133 1.68 4.87 -15.47
C ALA A 133 1.59 4.80 -17.00
N ARG A 134 1.24 3.64 -17.56
CA ARG A 134 1.09 3.42 -19.01
C ARG A 134 -0.18 3.98 -19.61
N SER A 135 -1.18 4.26 -18.80
CA SER A 135 -2.48 4.73 -19.29
C SER A 135 -2.32 5.98 -20.17
N GLY A 136 -3.11 6.07 -21.22
CA GLY A 136 -3.03 7.16 -22.20
C GLY A 136 -1.73 7.19 -23.04
N SER A 137 -0.91 6.12 -23.04
CA SER A 137 0.31 6.04 -23.86
C SER A 137 0.42 4.71 -24.62
N SER A 138 1.15 4.74 -25.73
CA SER A 138 1.37 3.56 -26.57
C SER A 138 2.83 3.51 -27.09
N GLY A 139 3.20 2.37 -27.65
CA GLY A 139 4.51 2.16 -28.26
C GLY A 139 5.66 2.46 -27.28
N ARG A 140 6.68 3.17 -27.77
CA ARG A 140 7.89 3.48 -27.00
C ARG A 140 7.62 4.30 -25.73
N ALA A 141 6.65 5.21 -25.77
CA ALA A 141 6.31 6.01 -24.60
C ALA A 141 5.75 5.15 -23.45
N ALA A 142 4.89 4.17 -23.78
CA ALA A 142 4.38 3.23 -22.80
C ALA A 142 5.49 2.40 -22.16
N TRP A 143 6.47 1.94 -22.94
CA TRP A 143 7.63 1.22 -22.41
C TRP A 143 8.49 2.08 -21.47
N VAL A 144 8.79 3.32 -21.85
CA VAL A 144 9.55 4.24 -20.98
C VAL A 144 8.81 4.50 -19.67
N ARG A 145 7.48 4.72 -19.74
CA ARG A 145 6.65 4.86 -18.52
C ARG A 145 6.68 3.61 -17.64
N THR A 146 6.61 2.42 -18.25
CA THR A 146 6.76 1.15 -17.53
C THR A 146 8.10 1.08 -16.80
N LEU A 147 9.21 1.38 -17.49
CA LEU A 147 10.55 1.28 -16.91
C LEU A 147 10.78 2.29 -15.78
N ILE A 148 10.20 3.50 -15.86
CA ILE A 148 10.30 4.48 -14.79
C ILE A 148 9.50 4.00 -13.55
N ALA A 149 8.23 3.62 -13.74
CA ALA A 149 7.40 3.18 -12.63
C ALA A 149 7.93 1.89 -11.99
N ALA A 150 8.31 0.92 -12.83
CA ALA A 150 8.93 -0.32 -12.37
C ALA A 150 10.26 -0.05 -11.64
N GLY A 151 11.12 0.82 -12.17
CA GLY A 151 12.39 1.15 -11.51
C GLY A 151 12.22 1.70 -10.11
N ILE A 152 11.25 2.57 -9.88
CA ILE A 152 10.99 3.15 -8.54
C ILE A 152 10.53 2.07 -7.54
N MET A 153 9.80 1.06 -8.01
CA MET A 153 9.17 0.04 -7.15
C MET A 153 9.89 -1.32 -7.15
N LEU A 154 10.88 -1.54 -8.04
CA LEU A 154 11.43 -2.87 -8.29
C LEU A 154 12.09 -3.49 -7.06
N ALA A 155 12.86 -2.71 -6.32
CA ALA A 155 13.64 -3.16 -5.18
C ALA A 155 13.22 -2.40 -3.92
N PRO A 156 12.17 -2.84 -3.20
CA PRO A 156 11.88 -2.32 -1.88
C PRO A 156 13.04 -2.69 -0.95
N GLN A 157 13.56 -1.69 -0.27
CA GLN A 157 14.82 -1.81 0.45
C GLN A 157 14.65 -2.22 1.90
N PHE A 158 15.77 -2.59 2.51
CA PHE A 158 15.93 -2.90 3.92
C PHE A 158 15.37 -1.84 4.86
N GLY A 159 15.11 -2.28 6.09
CA GLY A 159 14.58 -1.44 7.13
C GLY A 159 13.17 -0.97 6.78
N LEU A 160 12.92 0.33 6.85
CA LEU A 160 11.59 0.88 6.66
C LEU A 160 11.07 0.75 5.21
N GLY A 161 11.96 0.62 4.22
CA GLY A 161 11.56 0.36 2.83
C GLY A 161 10.89 -1.00 2.65
N VAL A 162 11.28 -1.99 3.43
CA VAL A 162 10.68 -3.33 3.42
C VAL A 162 9.27 -3.33 4.01
N PHE A 163 8.92 -2.39 4.87
CA PHE A 163 7.54 -2.25 5.33
C PHE A 163 6.53 -2.05 4.20
N ALA A 164 6.95 -1.46 3.07
CA ALA A 164 6.09 -1.40 1.90
C ALA A 164 5.80 -2.79 1.29
N LEU A 165 6.64 -3.78 1.54
CA LEU A 165 6.40 -5.16 1.13
C LEU A 165 5.75 -5.98 2.25
N ASP A 166 6.39 -6.06 3.42
CA ASP A 166 6.07 -7.05 4.46
C ASP A 166 4.86 -6.69 5.32
N LEU A 167 4.59 -5.40 5.49
CA LEU A 167 3.37 -4.96 6.15
C LEU A 167 2.26 -4.71 5.11
N SER A 168 1.72 -5.76 4.51
CA SER A 168 0.50 -5.64 3.70
C SER A 168 -0.65 -4.98 4.48
N VAL A 169 -0.58 -5.08 5.80
CA VAL A 169 -1.48 -4.46 6.78
C VAL A 169 -1.05 -3.05 7.22
N GLY A 170 -0.04 -2.45 6.59
CA GLY A 170 0.48 -1.12 6.89
C GLY A 170 0.17 -0.12 5.76
N HIS A 171 -1.09 0.11 5.42
CA HIS A 171 -1.60 1.05 4.41
C HIS A 171 -1.17 0.77 2.95
N ILE A 172 -0.15 -0.07 2.70
CA ILE A 172 0.26 -0.39 1.33
C ILE A 172 -0.83 -1.16 0.58
N GLY A 173 -1.58 -2.02 1.28
CA GLY A 173 -2.72 -2.75 0.70
C GLY A 173 -3.82 -1.83 0.18
N THR A 174 -4.05 -0.71 0.87
CA THR A 174 -4.97 0.35 0.44
C THR A 174 -4.59 0.94 -0.92
N SER A 175 -3.31 0.87 -1.32
CA SER A 175 -2.87 1.32 -2.65
C SER A 175 -3.50 0.53 -3.79
N VAL A 176 -3.78 -0.76 -3.61
CA VAL A 176 -4.34 -1.64 -4.66
C VAL A 176 -5.69 -1.13 -5.16
N PRO A 177 -6.73 -0.99 -4.31
CA PRO A 177 -8.02 -0.48 -4.74
C PRO A 177 -7.96 0.99 -5.15
N LEU A 178 -7.14 1.83 -4.53
CA LEU A 178 -6.99 3.23 -4.95
C LEU A 178 -6.40 3.35 -6.35
N LEU A 179 -5.36 2.60 -6.69
CA LEU A 179 -4.80 2.59 -8.04
C LEU A 179 -5.81 2.11 -9.09
N LEU A 180 -6.71 1.17 -8.72
CA LEU A 180 -7.83 0.75 -9.59
C LEU A 180 -8.84 1.89 -9.79
N ILE A 181 -9.17 2.64 -8.74
CA ILE A 181 -10.06 3.81 -8.84
C ILE A 181 -9.44 4.87 -9.75
N TRP A 182 -8.15 5.18 -9.56
CA TRP A 182 -7.45 6.13 -10.43
C TRP A 182 -7.35 5.66 -11.87
N LEU A 183 -7.18 4.35 -12.10
CA LEU A 183 -7.19 3.77 -13.43
C LEU A 183 -8.58 3.83 -14.07
N LEU A 184 -9.65 3.63 -13.30
CA LEU A 184 -11.03 3.83 -13.74
C LEU A 184 -11.26 5.28 -14.17
N LEU A 185 -10.90 6.27 -13.35
CA LEU A 185 -11.05 7.69 -13.64
C LEU A 185 -10.21 8.14 -14.85
N ASP A 186 -9.03 7.55 -15.05
CA ASP A 186 -8.15 7.89 -16.18
C ASP A 186 -8.62 7.31 -17.51
N LYS A 187 -9.29 6.16 -17.50
CA LYS A 187 -9.72 5.44 -18.73
C LYS A 187 -11.17 5.66 -19.10
N ALA A 188 -12.04 5.87 -18.13
CA ALA A 188 -13.46 6.05 -18.41
C ALA A 188 -13.71 7.45 -18.98
N ALA A 189 -14.52 7.51 -20.05
CA ALA A 189 -15.07 8.79 -20.48
C ALA A 189 -15.97 9.39 -19.38
N PRO A 190 -16.13 10.73 -19.31
CA PRO A 190 -17.09 11.34 -18.39
C PRO A 190 -18.51 10.82 -18.63
N ARG A 191 -18.98 9.95 -17.72
CA ARG A 191 -20.32 9.34 -17.72
C ARG A 191 -20.88 9.38 -16.31
N TRP A 192 -22.19 9.42 -16.18
CA TRP A 192 -22.89 9.55 -14.88
C TRP A 192 -22.55 8.42 -13.88
N TRP A 193 -22.29 7.20 -14.36
CA TRP A 193 -21.97 6.04 -13.51
C TRP A 193 -20.55 6.07 -12.94
N VAL A 194 -19.62 6.82 -13.55
CA VAL A 194 -18.21 6.85 -13.11
C VAL A 194 -18.05 7.49 -11.72
N PRO A 195 -18.65 8.66 -11.42
CA PRO A 195 -18.65 9.20 -10.06
C PRO A 195 -19.33 8.29 -9.05
N VAL A 196 -20.42 7.60 -9.44
CA VAL A 196 -21.11 6.62 -8.59
C VAL A 196 -20.20 5.45 -8.24
N ALA A 197 -19.54 4.86 -9.25
CA ALA A 197 -18.58 3.78 -9.03
C ALA A 197 -17.40 4.24 -8.15
N ALA A 198 -16.89 5.45 -8.38
CA ALA A 198 -15.85 6.03 -7.54
C ALA A 198 -16.30 6.20 -6.09
N ALA A 199 -17.53 6.68 -5.85
CA ALA A 199 -18.09 6.82 -4.51
C ALA A 199 -18.18 5.48 -3.78
N VAL A 200 -18.72 4.44 -4.43
CA VAL A 200 -18.86 3.10 -3.84
C VAL A 200 -17.49 2.49 -3.54
N LEU A 201 -16.55 2.56 -4.50
CA LEU A 201 -15.22 2.00 -4.32
C LEU A 201 -14.42 2.76 -3.25
N LEU A 202 -14.49 4.10 -3.21
CA LEU A 202 -13.87 4.88 -2.15
C LEU A 202 -14.47 4.58 -0.78
N ALA A 203 -15.80 4.44 -0.69
CA ALA A 203 -16.47 4.05 0.55
C ALA A 203 -16.01 2.67 1.03
N TRP A 204 -15.91 1.70 0.12
CA TRP A 204 -15.43 0.36 0.41
C TRP A 204 -14.03 0.38 1.03
N VAL A 205 -13.10 1.13 0.42
CA VAL A 205 -11.72 1.25 0.93
C VAL A 205 -11.69 2.05 2.24
N LEU A 206 -12.53 3.08 2.36
CA LEU A 206 -12.60 3.94 3.56
C LEU A 206 -13.16 3.20 4.79
N VAL A 207 -14.00 2.17 4.60
CA VAL A 207 -14.41 1.27 5.69
C VAL A 207 -13.22 0.49 6.23
N ALA A 208 -12.29 0.12 5.37
CA ALA A 208 -11.08 -0.62 5.76
C ALA A 208 -10.06 0.29 6.45
N ASP A 209 -9.80 1.47 5.88
CA ASP A 209 -8.61 2.25 6.20
C ASP A 209 -8.90 3.76 6.16
N PRO A 210 -8.83 4.47 7.31
CA PRO A 210 -9.04 5.91 7.39
C PRO A 210 -8.01 6.75 6.62
N ILE A 211 -6.82 6.23 6.29
CA ILE A 211 -5.84 6.98 5.49
C ILE A 211 -6.40 7.43 4.14
N VAL A 212 -7.46 6.76 3.66
CA VAL A 212 -8.17 7.12 2.41
C VAL A 212 -8.72 8.54 2.45
N TYR A 213 -9.00 9.12 3.64
CA TYR A 213 -9.32 10.54 3.75
C TYR A 213 -8.18 11.42 3.21
N VAL A 214 -6.94 11.02 3.47
CA VAL A 214 -5.72 11.76 3.14
C VAL A 214 -5.26 11.49 1.71
N VAL A 215 -5.33 10.23 1.25
CA VAL A 215 -4.74 9.82 -0.04
C VAL A 215 -5.77 9.52 -1.14
N GLY A 216 -7.06 9.54 -0.81
CA GLY A 216 -8.17 9.23 -1.72
C GLY A 216 -9.22 10.32 -1.80
N VAL A 217 -10.10 10.37 -0.81
CA VAL A 217 -11.28 11.24 -0.75
C VAL A 217 -10.90 12.73 -0.75
N GLY A 218 -10.00 13.13 0.15
CA GLY A 218 -9.55 14.52 0.26
C GLY A 218 -8.90 15.05 -1.02
N PRO A 219 -7.89 14.37 -1.59
CA PRO A 219 -7.28 14.77 -2.84
C PRO A 219 -8.25 14.86 -4.01
N LEU A 220 -9.13 13.87 -4.18
CA LEU A 220 -10.13 13.90 -5.26
C LEU A 220 -11.11 15.08 -5.08
N GLY A 221 -11.60 15.29 -3.86
CA GLY A 221 -12.49 16.40 -3.54
C GLY A 221 -11.83 17.76 -3.76
N ALA A 222 -10.60 17.94 -3.29
CA ALA A 222 -9.84 19.18 -3.46
C ALA A 222 -9.56 19.49 -4.95
N VAL A 223 -9.14 18.49 -5.72
CA VAL A 223 -8.91 18.65 -7.15
C VAL A 223 -10.21 18.95 -7.89
N ALA A 224 -11.29 18.22 -7.60
CA ALA A 224 -12.60 18.46 -8.20
C ALA A 224 -13.08 19.90 -7.93
N ALA A 225 -13.00 20.36 -6.69
CA ALA A 225 -13.35 21.73 -6.29
C ALA A 225 -12.50 22.77 -7.03
N ALA A 226 -11.17 22.59 -7.08
CA ALA A 226 -10.26 23.49 -7.78
C ALA A 226 -10.59 23.59 -9.28
N ARG A 227 -10.93 22.48 -9.93
CA ARG A 227 -11.33 22.42 -11.35
C ARG A 227 -12.65 23.12 -11.58
N VAL A 228 -13.66 22.91 -10.73
CA VAL A 228 -14.96 23.59 -10.78
C VAL A 228 -14.76 25.11 -10.64
N ILE A 229 -14.02 25.55 -9.61
CA ILE A 229 -13.75 26.99 -9.38
C ILE A 229 -13.08 27.61 -10.62
N ARG A 230 -12.05 26.97 -11.17
CA ARG A 230 -11.37 27.45 -12.39
C ARG A 230 -12.31 27.49 -13.59
N GLY A 231 -13.10 26.43 -13.81
CA GLY A 231 -14.04 26.35 -14.94
C GLY A 231 -15.12 27.41 -14.85
N VAL A 232 -15.63 27.69 -13.66
CA VAL A 232 -16.61 28.76 -13.42
C VAL A 232 -15.97 30.15 -13.59
N ALA A 233 -14.75 30.37 -13.10
CA ALA A 233 -14.05 31.65 -13.22
C ALA A 233 -13.66 31.99 -14.68
N GLY A 234 -13.25 30.98 -15.47
CA GLY A 234 -12.77 31.17 -16.85
C GLY A 234 -13.84 30.99 -17.94
N GLY A 235 -15.05 30.55 -17.58
CA GLY A 235 -16.12 30.24 -18.54
C GLY A 235 -16.87 31.48 -19.04
N SER A 236 -17.44 31.38 -20.24
CA SER A 236 -18.36 32.38 -20.80
C SER A 236 -19.82 32.05 -20.48
N GLY A 237 -20.68 33.08 -20.37
CA GLY A 237 -22.12 32.93 -20.08
C GLY A 237 -22.49 33.15 -18.61
N GLY A 238 -23.75 32.90 -18.27
CA GLY A 238 -24.27 33.05 -16.91
C GLY A 238 -23.64 32.06 -15.90
N VAL A 239 -23.62 32.40 -14.62
CA VAL A 239 -23.02 31.58 -13.56
C VAL A 239 -23.58 30.16 -13.54
N ILE A 240 -24.90 29.99 -13.67
CA ILE A 240 -25.58 28.68 -13.67
C ILE A 240 -25.09 27.82 -14.84
N THR A 241 -24.97 28.39 -16.06
CA THR A 241 -24.48 27.68 -17.25
C THR A 241 -23.03 27.21 -17.06
N ARG A 242 -22.17 28.06 -16.46
CA ARG A 242 -20.78 27.74 -16.15
C ARG A 242 -20.65 26.61 -15.15
N ILE A 243 -21.48 26.62 -14.09
CA ILE A 243 -21.55 25.54 -13.10
C ILE A 243 -22.02 24.24 -13.77
N ALA A 244 -23.09 24.30 -14.56
CA ALA A 244 -23.62 23.12 -15.26
C ALA A 244 -22.59 22.50 -16.22
N ALA A 245 -21.74 23.32 -16.85
CA ALA A 245 -20.65 22.84 -17.70
C ALA A 245 -19.58 22.02 -16.94
N GLN A 246 -19.48 22.18 -15.62
CA GLN A 246 -18.55 21.43 -14.76
C GLN A 246 -19.22 20.22 -14.07
N TRP A 247 -20.33 19.73 -14.61
CA TRP A 247 -21.15 18.66 -13.99
C TRP A 247 -20.33 17.45 -13.55
N TYR A 248 -19.33 17.04 -14.33
CA TYR A 248 -18.51 15.86 -14.05
C TYR A 248 -17.57 16.09 -12.86
N ASP A 249 -16.81 17.18 -12.84
CA ASP A 249 -15.96 17.51 -11.70
C ASP A 249 -16.81 17.76 -10.43
N LEU A 250 -17.98 18.39 -10.57
CA LEU A 250 -18.93 18.57 -9.47
C LEU A 250 -19.44 17.23 -8.93
N SER A 251 -19.80 16.29 -9.83
CA SER A 251 -20.26 14.95 -9.44
C SER A 251 -19.15 14.12 -8.78
N LEU A 252 -17.89 14.32 -9.13
CA LEU A 252 -16.76 13.72 -8.42
C LEU A 252 -16.59 14.31 -7.01
N GLY A 253 -16.78 15.63 -6.84
CA GLY A 253 -16.82 16.24 -5.51
C GLY A 253 -17.96 15.70 -4.65
N VAL A 254 -19.16 15.54 -5.21
CA VAL A 254 -20.30 14.90 -4.52
C VAL A 254 -19.99 13.44 -4.20
N ALA A 255 -19.30 12.72 -5.09
CA ALA A 255 -18.90 11.32 -4.87
C ALA A 255 -17.98 11.16 -3.65
N THR A 256 -17.09 12.12 -3.38
CA THR A 256 -16.24 12.07 -2.18
C THR A 256 -17.04 12.23 -0.88
N VAL A 257 -18.03 13.12 -0.87
CA VAL A 257 -18.95 13.29 0.28
C VAL A 257 -19.81 12.03 0.44
N ALA A 258 -20.36 11.50 -0.65
CA ALA A 258 -21.17 10.28 -0.63
C ALA A 258 -20.36 9.08 -0.12
N ALA A 259 -19.10 8.93 -0.55
CA ALA A 259 -18.20 7.89 -0.06
C ALA A 259 -17.99 7.98 1.46
N THR A 260 -17.75 9.19 1.98
CA THR A 260 -17.61 9.45 3.41
C THR A 260 -18.86 9.06 4.21
N VAL A 261 -20.03 9.51 3.75
CA VAL A 261 -21.30 9.21 4.42
C VAL A 261 -21.62 7.72 4.37
N LEU A 262 -21.37 7.07 3.23
CA LEU A 262 -21.60 5.64 3.08
C LEU A 262 -20.67 4.81 3.98
N ALA A 263 -19.38 5.12 4.02
CA ALA A 263 -18.42 4.45 4.90
C ALA A 263 -18.79 4.64 6.38
N TRP A 264 -19.17 5.86 6.76
CA TRP A 264 -19.65 6.15 8.11
C TRP A 264 -20.91 5.32 8.45
N ALA A 265 -21.89 5.25 7.54
CA ALA A 265 -23.11 4.47 7.73
C ALA A 265 -22.81 2.97 7.88
N VAL A 266 -21.91 2.42 7.06
CA VAL A 266 -21.49 1.01 7.13
C VAL A 266 -20.80 0.72 8.47
N ASN A 267 -19.85 1.55 8.91
CA ASN A 267 -19.16 1.37 10.18
C ASN A 267 -20.13 1.45 11.39
N ASN A 268 -21.12 2.39 11.35
CA ASN A 268 -22.14 2.45 12.40
C ASN A 268 -23.05 1.21 12.38
N LEU A 269 -23.42 0.72 11.21
CA LEU A 269 -24.21 -0.51 11.09
C LEU A 269 -23.46 -1.71 11.65
N LEU A 270 -22.17 -1.89 11.30
CA LEU A 270 -21.33 -2.96 11.83
C LEU A 270 -21.25 -2.89 13.36
N SER A 271 -21.03 -1.71 13.90
CA SER A 271 -21.02 -1.48 15.36
C SER A 271 -22.38 -1.78 16.01
N ALA A 272 -23.51 -1.35 15.41
CA ALA A 272 -24.86 -1.61 15.91
C ALA A 272 -25.22 -3.10 15.90
N LEU A 273 -24.65 -3.86 14.97
CA LEU A 273 -24.79 -5.31 14.91
C LEU A 273 -23.84 -6.05 15.89
N GLY A 274 -23.11 -5.31 16.74
CA GLY A 274 -22.15 -5.87 17.70
C GLY A 274 -20.86 -6.37 17.05
N GLY A 275 -20.52 -5.89 15.86
CA GLY A 275 -19.29 -6.23 15.16
C GLY A 275 -18.04 -5.71 15.87
N TYR A 276 -16.91 -5.80 15.18
CA TYR A 276 -15.63 -5.34 15.71
C TYR A 276 -15.63 -3.85 16.10
N THR A 277 -14.70 -3.49 16.99
CA THR A 277 -14.44 -2.09 17.38
C THR A 277 -13.12 -1.64 16.77
N VAL A 278 -13.10 -0.48 16.12
CA VAL A 278 -11.86 0.16 15.62
C VAL A 278 -11.35 1.12 16.70
N ASN A 279 -10.10 0.98 17.10
CA ASN A 279 -9.46 1.90 18.02
C ASN A 279 -9.26 3.25 17.32
N ARG A 280 -9.66 4.32 17.99
CA ARG A 280 -9.50 5.68 17.48
C ARG A 280 -8.29 6.31 18.15
N LEU A 281 -7.21 6.45 17.41
CA LEU A 281 -6.07 7.22 17.87
C LEU A 281 -6.42 8.72 17.82
N PRO A 282 -5.96 9.48 18.83
CA PRO A 282 -6.09 10.93 18.78
C PRO A 282 -5.26 11.47 17.60
N PHE A 283 -5.84 12.34 16.80
CA PHE A 283 -5.16 13.00 15.68
C PHE A 283 -5.17 14.50 15.90
N TYR A 284 -3.99 15.10 15.99
CA TYR A 284 -3.84 16.53 16.24
C TYR A 284 -2.58 17.08 15.57
N LEU A 285 -2.61 18.37 15.26
CA LEU A 285 -1.44 19.08 14.78
C LEU A 285 -0.41 19.21 15.90
N THR A 286 0.84 18.88 15.59
CA THR A 286 1.95 19.11 16.52
C THR A 286 2.06 20.61 16.81
N PRO A 287 2.10 21.03 18.09
CA PRO A 287 2.26 22.43 18.45
C PRO A 287 3.53 23.02 17.82
N TRP A 288 3.46 24.27 17.39
CA TRP A 288 4.57 24.90 16.65
C TRP A 288 5.92 24.85 17.40
N HIS A 289 5.91 24.99 18.71
CA HIS A 289 7.11 24.93 19.55
C HIS A 289 7.71 23.52 19.65
N ASP A 290 6.90 22.49 19.40
CA ASP A 290 7.32 21.07 19.45
C ASP A 290 7.61 20.50 18.05
N LEU A 291 7.38 21.27 16.98
CA LEU A 291 7.49 20.76 15.60
C LEU A 291 8.90 20.23 15.27
N HIS A 292 9.93 20.70 15.98
CA HIS A 292 11.28 20.18 15.80
C HIS A 292 11.42 18.71 16.21
N SER A 293 10.53 18.18 17.08
CA SER A 293 10.50 16.77 17.45
C SER A 293 10.11 15.86 16.28
N ASN A 294 9.37 16.41 15.28
CA ASN A 294 8.98 15.69 14.08
C ASN A 294 10.10 15.61 13.00
N ALA A 295 11.26 16.23 13.23
CA ALA A 295 12.36 16.18 12.25
C ALA A 295 12.76 14.75 11.83
N PRO A 296 12.78 13.73 12.71
CA PRO A 296 13.05 12.35 12.32
C PRO A 296 12.03 11.78 11.32
N ALA A 297 10.78 12.28 11.31
CA ALA A 297 9.76 11.82 10.36
C ALA A 297 10.12 12.15 8.90
N ALA A 298 10.81 13.27 8.64
CA ALA A 298 11.32 13.59 7.30
C ALA A 298 12.32 12.53 6.82
N TRP A 299 13.10 11.96 7.73
CA TRP A 299 13.99 10.85 7.43
C TRP A 299 13.22 9.57 7.08
N LYS A 300 12.18 9.24 7.85
CA LYS A 300 11.31 8.10 7.59
C LYS A 300 10.64 8.17 6.20
N VAL A 301 10.30 9.39 5.72
CA VAL A 301 9.78 9.59 4.34
C VAL A 301 10.82 9.22 3.26
N LEU A 302 12.11 9.43 3.53
CA LEU A 302 13.17 8.96 2.62
C LEU A 302 13.36 7.45 2.72
N GLU A 303 13.29 6.92 3.94
CA GLU A 303 13.46 5.49 4.22
C GLU A 303 12.43 4.62 3.52
N ILE A 304 11.17 5.06 3.38
CA ILE A 304 10.13 4.29 2.68
C ILE A 304 10.46 4.09 1.19
N PHE A 305 11.26 4.96 0.59
CA PHE A 305 11.82 4.76 -0.76
C PHE A 305 13.12 3.94 -0.77
N GLY A 306 13.61 3.50 0.38
CA GLY A 306 14.92 2.85 0.50
C GLY A 306 16.11 3.83 0.42
N ALA A 307 15.88 5.14 0.54
CA ALA A 307 16.91 6.18 0.41
C ALA A 307 17.60 6.52 1.74
N ASN A 308 17.44 5.71 2.78
CA ASN A 308 18.16 5.86 4.04
C ASN A 308 19.63 5.46 3.88
N TYR A 309 20.53 6.40 4.01
CA TYR A 309 21.98 6.16 3.94
C TYR A 309 22.68 6.20 5.31
N ALA A 310 21.99 6.61 6.37
CA ALA A 310 22.56 6.76 7.69
C ALA A 310 22.90 5.40 8.31
N GLY A 311 24.13 5.25 8.78
CA GLY A 311 24.61 4.01 9.39
C GLY A 311 24.83 2.83 8.41
N LEU A 312 24.56 3.01 7.12
CA LEU A 312 24.79 1.99 6.10
C LEU A 312 26.24 2.04 5.58
N SER A 313 26.74 0.89 5.11
CA SER A 313 28.06 0.75 4.51
C SER A 313 28.02 -0.24 3.33
N GLY A 314 29.06 -0.23 2.50
CA GLY A 314 29.22 -1.18 1.40
C GLY A 314 28.08 -1.13 0.38
N VAL A 315 27.55 -2.29 0.03
CA VAL A 315 26.48 -2.44 -0.96
C VAL A 315 25.21 -1.69 -0.55
N TRP A 316 24.85 -1.73 0.74
CA TRP A 316 23.65 -1.09 1.26
C TRP A 316 23.69 0.43 1.11
N LEU A 317 24.84 1.05 1.39
CA LEU A 317 25.03 2.48 1.16
C LEU A 317 24.90 2.84 -0.32
N ALA A 318 25.50 2.04 -1.20
CA ALA A 318 25.38 2.25 -2.66
C ALA A 318 23.93 2.13 -3.15
N LEU A 319 23.16 1.17 -2.63
CA LEU A 319 21.74 1.00 -2.94
C LEU A 319 20.90 2.16 -2.41
N ALA A 320 21.15 2.63 -1.19
CA ALA A 320 20.46 3.79 -0.63
C ALA A 320 20.68 5.05 -1.50
N PHE A 321 21.91 5.32 -1.94
CA PHE A 321 22.18 6.42 -2.89
C PHE A 321 21.50 6.22 -4.24
N LEU A 322 21.39 4.99 -4.72
CA LEU A 322 20.67 4.70 -5.96
C LEU A 322 19.16 5.03 -5.80
N HIS A 323 18.57 4.72 -4.64
CA HIS A 323 17.18 5.06 -4.34
C HIS A 323 16.91 6.56 -4.20
N MET A 324 17.93 7.38 -3.87
CA MET A 324 17.81 8.84 -3.94
C MET A 324 17.43 9.33 -5.35
N ALA A 325 17.79 8.59 -6.40
CA ALA A 325 17.34 8.90 -7.75
C ALA A 325 15.82 8.76 -7.90
N SER A 326 15.20 7.77 -7.27
CA SER A 326 13.73 7.60 -7.25
C SER A 326 13.06 8.78 -6.54
N VAL A 327 13.57 9.19 -5.37
CA VAL A 327 13.08 10.36 -4.65
C VAL A 327 13.19 11.62 -5.50
N ALA A 328 14.36 11.87 -6.10
CA ALA A 328 14.59 13.05 -6.96
C ALA A 328 13.61 13.09 -8.15
N VAL A 329 13.33 11.94 -8.75
CA VAL A 329 12.39 11.82 -9.88
C VAL A 329 10.95 12.10 -9.45
N VAL A 330 10.53 11.63 -8.29
CA VAL A 330 9.20 11.90 -7.72
C VAL A 330 9.07 13.39 -7.36
N LEU A 331 10.06 13.96 -6.67
CA LEU A 331 10.07 15.39 -6.34
C LEU A 331 10.02 16.28 -7.59
N TRP A 332 10.77 15.91 -8.64
CA TRP A 332 10.70 16.62 -9.90
C TRP A 332 9.30 16.53 -10.55
N ALA A 333 8.66 15.36 -10.48
CA ALA A 333 7.30 15.20 -11.00
C ALA A 333 6.29 16.06 -10.22
N LEU A 334 6.39 16.12 -8.90
CA LEU A 334 5.57 17.00 -8.06
C LEU A 334 5.76 18.47 -8.41
N ALA A 335 7.01 18.94 -8.51
CA ALA A 335 7.32 20.30 -8.93
C ALA A 335 6.76 20.62 -10.33
N ARG A 336 6.83 19.67 -11.26
CA ARG A 336 6.28 19.81 -12.60
C ARG A 336 4.76 19.92 -12.62
N VAL A 337 4.07 19.12 -11.78
CA VAL A 337 2.60 19.21 -11.63
C VAL A 337 2.22 20.53 -10.98
N ALA A 338 2.91 20.96 -9.92
CA ALA A 338 2.65 22.24 -9.27
C ALA A 338 2.77 23.42 -10.25
N TRP A 339 3.83 23.42 -11.09
CA TRP A 339 4.03 24.45 -12.11
C TRP A 339 2.96 24.48 -13.21
N ARG A 340 2.36 23.33 -13.53
CA ARG A 340 1.35 23.19 -14.60
C ARG A 340 0.08 22.51 -14.10
N PHE A 341 -0.35 22.82 -12.89
CA PHE A 341 -1.41 22.08 -12.19
C PHE A 341 -2.65 21.83 -13.05
N PHE A 342 -3.17 22.87 -13.70
CA PHE A 342 -4.33 22.73 -14.58
C PHE A 342 -4.01 22.29 -16.02
N GLY A 343 -2.76 22.09 -16.36
CA GLY A 343 -2.32 21.59 -17.66
C GLY A 343 -2.02 20.08 -17.69
N VAL A 344 -2.25 19.37 -16.56
CA VAL A 344 -2.11 17.93 -16.44
C VAL A 344 -3.48 17.26 -16.27
N THR A 345 -3.54 15.93 -16.33
CA THR A 345 -4.81 15.21 -16.19
C THR A 345 -5.37 15.28 -14.77
N LEU A 346 -6.67 14.98 -14.59
CA LEU A 346 -7.31 14.87 -13.28
C LEU A 346 -6.51 13.91 -12.35
N VAL A 347 -6.14 12.74 -12.87
CA VAL A 347 -5.45 11.72 -12.07
C VAL A 347 -4.05 12.19 -11.68
N ASP A 348 -3.32 12.89 -12.56
CA ASP A 348 -2.01 13.43 -12.21
C ASP A 348 -2.11 14.48 -11.08
N GLN A 349 -3.17 15.30 -11.09
CA GLN A 349 -3.47 16.25 -10.02
C GLN A 349 -3.78 15.54 -8.71
N VAL A 350 -4.64 14.52 -8.74
CA VAL A 350 -5.04 13.75 -7.56
C VAL A 350 -3.84 13.04 -6.94
N LEU A 351 -3.01 12.37 -7.74
CA LEU A 351 -1.79 11.71 -7.26
C LEU A 351 -0.83 12.70 -6.59
N ALA A 352 -0.62 13.87 -7.21
CA ALA A 352 0.26 14.89 -6.64
C ALA A 352 -0.27 15.44 -5.31
N VAL A 353 -1.57 15.78 -5.26
CA VAL A 353 -2.20 16.28 -4.03
C VAL A 353 -2.18 15.21 -2.94
N ALA A 354 -2.44 13.94 -3.28
CA ALA A 354 -2.40 12.81 -2.33
C ALA A 354 -1.01 12.66 -1.71
N ILE A 355 0.05 12.67 -2.51
CA ILE A 355 1.43 12.57 -2.02
C ILE A 355 1.75 13.74 -1.10
N VAL A 356 1.48 14.97 -1.54
CA VAL A 356 1.79 16.18 -0.76
C VAL A 356 1.00 16.21 0.54
N LEU A 357 -0.30 15.92 0.50
CA LEU A 357 -1.16 15.93 1.68
C LEU A 357 -0.73 14.86 2.70
N ASN A 358 -0.42 13.64 2.22
CA ASN A 358 0.05 12.55 3.08
C ASN A 358 1.36 12.93 3.79
N VAL A 359 2.36 13.41 3.04
CA VAL A 359 3.64 13.82 3.62
C VAL A 359 3.48 15.02 4.56
N VAL A 360 2.70 16.03 4.19
CA VAL A 360 2.47 17.22 5.03
C VAL A 360 1.79 16.82 6.34
N LEU A 361 0.70 16.02 6.28
CA LEU A 361 0.03 15.58 7.50
C LEU A 361 0.95 14.71 8.36
N TYR A 362 1.70 13.79 7.76
CA TYR A 362 2.67 12.98 8.50
C TYR A 362 3.72 13.84 9.22
N LEU A 363 4.26 14.87 8.58
CA LEU A 363 5.31 15.72 9.16
C LEU A 363 4.78 16.72 10.22
N PHE A 364 3.54 17.16 10.12
CA PHE A 364 2.99 18.25 10.94
C PHE A 364 1.98 17.81 12.00
N THR A 365 1.79 16.51 12.16
CA THR A 365 0.88 15.95 13.17
C THR A 365 1.61 14.95 14.06
N ASN A 366 0.90 14.45 15.08
CA ASN A 366 1.40 13.37 15.94
C ASN A 366 1.63 12.04 15.18
N ALA A 367 1.18 11.90 13.93
CA ALA A 367 1.53 10.76 13.07
C ALA A 367 3.05 10.67 12.80
N ALA A 368 3.82 11.75 13.00
CA ALA A 368 5.28 11.75 12.90
C ALA A 368 5.96 10.75 13.86
N ASP A 369 5.30 10.45 14.98
CA ASP A 369 5.79 9.46 15.96
C ASP A 369 5.60 8.02 15.47
N GLU A 370 4.65 7.79 14.56
CA GLU A 370 4.37 6.49 14.00
C GLU A 370 5.44 6.02 12.99
N ALA A 371 5.36 4.77 12.59
CA ALA A 371 6.31 4.18 11.65
C ALA A 371 6.09 4.70 10.20
N ALA A 372 7.05 4.46 9.31
CA ALA A 372 7.01 4.96 7.93
C ALA A 372 5.90 4.35 7.07
N HIS A 373 5.24 3.27 7.52
CA HIS A 373 4.12 2.68 6.77
C HIS A 373 2.95 3.64 6.58
N GLU A 374 2.80 4.66 7.44
CA GLU A 374 1.82 5.74 7.29
C GLU A 374 1.96 6.51 5.97
N VAL A 375 3.13 6.51 5.39
CA VAL A 375 3.40 7.16 4.10
C VAL A 375 3.70 6.17 2.96
N ALA A 376 3.50 4.87 3.16
CA ALA A 376 3.84 3.84 2.17
C ALA A 376 3.15 4.05 0.80
N VAL A 377 1.93 4.61 0.81
CA VAL A 377 1.13 4.90 -0.41
C VAL A 377 1.85 5.86 -1.36
N ILE A 378 2.76 6.72 -0.86
CA ILE A 378 3.49 7.66 -1.71
C ILE A 378 4.42 6.99 -2.72
N VAL A 379 4.87 5.76 -2.46
CA VAL A 379 5.77 5.02 -3.36
C VAL A 379 5.07 4.65 -4.67
N PRO A 380 3.95 3.88 -4.68
CA PRO A 380 3.24 3.55 -5.92
C PRO A 380 2.61 4.76 -6.60
N PHE A 381 2.12 5.74 -5.84
CA PHE A 381 1.56 6.97 -6.41
C PHE A 381 2.66 7.81 -7.06
N GLY A 382 3.81 7.95 -6.40
CA GLY A 382 4.99 8.63 -6.92
C GLY A 382 5.54 7.96 -8.17
N ALA A 383 5.61 6.63 -8.20
CA ALA A 383 6.04 5.85 -9.36
C ALA A 383 5.13 6.07 -10.58
N ALA A 384 3.81 6.02 -10.39
CA ALA A 384 2.84 6.27 -11.44
C ALA A 384 2.92 7.73 -11.93
N LEU A 385 2.92 8.71 -11.02
CA LEU A 385 2.99 10.13 -11.33
C LEU A 385 4.27 10.50 -12.10
N ALA A 386 5.43 10.07 -11.59
CA ALA A 386 6.72 10.34 -12.20
C ALA A 386 6.80 9.82 -13.65
N ALA A 387 6.35 8.58 -13.87
CA ALA A 387 6.32 7.97 -15.19
C ALA A 387 5.40 8.73 -16.18
N ARG A 388 4.24 9.21 -15.72
CA ARG A 388 3.25 9.94 -16.53
C ARG A 388 3.74 11.33 -16.92
N VAL A 389 4.38 12.03 -15.99
CA VAL A 389 4.78 13.43 -16.14
C VAL A 389 6.13 13.58 -16.86
N LEU A 390 7.08 12.66 -16.66
CA LEU A 390 8.43 12.71 -17.28
C LEU A 390 8.41 12.49 -18.78
N VAL A 391 7.64 11.52 -19.27
CA VAL A 391 7.70 11.11 -20.68
C VAL A 391 7.26 12.20 -21.67
N PRO A 392 6.22 12.99 -21.42
CA PRO A 392 5.91 14.16 -22.27
C PRO A 392 7.00 15.22 -22.28
N ALA A 393 7.67 15.44 -21.13
CA ALA A 393 8.75 16.42 -21.03
C ALA A 393 9.98 16.04 -21.86
N ILE A 394 10.27 14.74 -21.99
CA ILE A 394 11.38 14.23 -22.80
C ILE A 394 11.13 14.42 -24.31
N LYS A 395 9.87 14.37 -24.75
CA LYS A 395 9.50 14.54 -26.17
C LYS A 395 9.62 15.98 -26.66
N GLY A 396 9.52 16.96 -25.79
CA GLY A 396 9.49 18.40 -26.14
C GLY A 396 10.86 19.04 -26.47
N THR A 397 11.95 18.30 -26.40
CA THR A 397 13.30 18.83 -26.67
C THR A 397 13.72 18.56 -28.11
N ALA A 398 13.70 19.59 -28.99
CA ALA A 398 14.08 19.53 -30.39
C ALA A 398 15.56 19.16 -30.65
N VAL A 399 15.87 18.73 -31.86
CA VAL A 399 17.10 18.02 -32.23
C VAL A 399 18.26 18.99 -32.61
N GLY A 400 19.38 18.92 -31.88
CA GLY A 400 20.67 19.48 -32.24
C GLY A 400 21.79 18.49 -31.84
N ALA A 401 22.95 18.51 -32.49
CA ALA A 401 24.02 17.51 -32.32
C ALA A 401 24.47 17.30 -30.86
N GLY A 402 24.57 18.36 -30.04
CA GLY A 402 24.85 18.24 -28.60
C GLY A 402 23.77 17.52 -27.79
N ARG A 403 22.56 17.42 -28.34
CA ARG A 403 21.41 16.75 -27.68
C ARG A 403 21.37 15.25 -27.92
N VAL A 404 22.04 14.73 -28.94
CA VAL A 404 22.19 13.28 -29.13
C VAL A 404 23.03 12.67 -27.99
N TRP A 405 24.10 13.35 -27.60
CA TRP A 405 24.96 12.95 -26.49
C TRP A 405 24.19 13.01 -25.16
N ALA A 406 23.51 14.12 -24.89
CA ALA A 406 22.69 14.25 -23.69
C ALA A 406 21.56 13.19 -23.61
N ARG A 407 21.00 12.78 -24.77
CA ARG A 407 20.03 11.68 -24.82
C ARG A 407 20.68 10.33 -24.54
N ARG A 408 21.87 10.05 -25.11
CA ARG A 408 22.62 8.82 -24.85
C ARG A 408 22.99 8.71 -23.36
N LEU A 409 23.48 9.77 -22.75
CA LEU A 409 23.78 9.85 -21.32
C LEU A 409 22.55 9.58 -20.45
N ARG A 410 21.40 10.17 -20.74
CA ARG A 410 20.15 9.91 -19.99
C ARG A 410 19.70 8.46 -20.11
N VAL A 411 19.80 7.86 -21.30
CA VAL A 411 19.48 6.45 -21.50
C VAL A 411 20.46 5.58 -20.75
N ALA A 412 21.75 5.86 -20.83
CA ALA A 412 22.78 5.11 -20.11
C ALA A 412 22.60 5.19 -18.58
N ALA A 413 22.32 6.39 -18.06
CA ALA A 413 22.01 6.59 -16.65
C ALA A 413 20.76 5.79 -16.20
N GLY A 414 19.68 5.85 -16.99
CA GLY A 414 18.47 5.08 -16.70
C GLY A 414 18.69 3.57 -16.72
N VAL A 415 19.50 3.07 -17.67
CA VAL A 415 19.88 1.66 -17.74
C VAL A 415 20.75 1.27 -16.53
N ALA A 416 21.72 2.11 -16.16
CA ALA A 416 22.57 1.87 -15.00
C ALA A 416 21.75 1.82 -13.69
N VAL A 417 20.80 2.72 -13.52
CA VAL A 417 19.87 2.72 -12.35
C VAL A 417 19.04 1.44 -12.31
N LEU A 418 18.44 1.03 -13.42
CA LEU A 418 17.65 -0.21 -13.48
C LEU A 418 18.51 -1.45 -13.24
N ALA A 419 19.72 -1.49 -13.80
CA ALA A 419 20.67 -2.58 -13.56
C ALA A 419 21.08 -2.62 -12.08
N GLY A 420 21.32 -1.46 -11.45
CA GLY A 420 21.59 -1.36 -10.03
C GLY A 420 20.44 -1.86 -9.16
N TYR A 421 19.20 -1.48 -9.45
CA TYR A 421 18.02 -1.99 -8.74
C TYR A 421 17.84 -3.50 -8.92
N THR A 422 18.06 -4.01 -10.14
CA THR A 422 17.98 -5.45 -10.39
C THR A 422 19.08 -6.21 -9.63
N ALA A 423 20.30 -5.68 -9.62
CA ALA A 423 21.41 -6.27 -8.86
C ALA A 423 21.16 -6.21 -7.34
N GLY A 424 20.62 -5.08 -6.85
CA GLY A 424 20.22 -4.92 -5.45
C GLY A 424 19.15 -5.93 -5.04
N LEU A 425 18.09 -6.04 -5.83
CA LEU A 425 17.05 -7.05 -5.60
C LEU A 425 17.60 -8.46 -5.62
N GLY A 426 18.50 -8.76 -6.59
CA GLY A 426 19.20 -10.05 -6.66
C GLY A 426 20.03 -10.36 -5.41
N TYR A 427 20.70 -9.34 -4.87
CA TYR A 427 21.44 -9.46 -3.62
C TYR A 427 20.51 -9.69 -2.41
N GLU A 428 19.41 -8.95 -2.30
CA GLU A 428 18.44 -9.09 -1.21
C GLU A 428 17.80 -10.48 -1.18
N ILE A 429 17.32 -10.98 -2.32
CA ILE A 429 16.72 -12.33 -2.38
C ILE A 429 17.72 -13.46 -2.17
N SER A 430 19.03 -13.19 -2.26
CA SER A 430 20.09 -14.16 -1.97
C SER A 430 20.39 -14.29 -0.47
N GLN A 431 19.87 -13.39 0.36
CA GLN A 431 20.06 -13.46 1.81
C GLN A 431 19.33 -14.70 2.39
N PRO A 432 19.80 -15.26 3.52
CA PRO A 432 19.11 -16.38 4.16
C PRO A 432 17.70 -15.99 4.58
N THR A 433 16.81 -16.98 4.66
CA THR A 433 15.46 -16.78 5.23
C THR A 433 15.57 -16.43 6.71
N ALA A 434 14.78 -15.46 7.15
CA ALA A 434 14.68 -15.12 8.56
C ALA A 434 13.56 -15.96 9.22
N PRO A 435 13.81 -16.61 10.35
CA PRO A 435 12.73 -17.26 11.08
C PRO A 435 11.74 -16.20 11.60
N PRO A 436 10.43 -16.51 11.67
CA PRO A 436 9.46 -15.63 12.30
C PRO A 436 9.86 -15.26 13.73
N ALA A 437 9.45 -14.08 14.19
CA ALA A 437 9.72 -13.64 15.55
C ALA A 437 9.22 -14.68 16.57
N ASN A 438 9.97 -14.90 17.61
CA ASN A 438 9.64 -15.79 18.74
C ASN A 438 9.45 -17.29 18.38
N THR A 439 9.95 -17.75 17.22
CA THR A 439 9.78 -19.14 16.77
C THR A 439 10.33 -20.16 17.75
N ALA A 440 11.46 -19.91 18.40
CA ALA A 440 12.07 -20.85 19.35
C ALA A 440 11.29 -21.00 20.66
N LEU A 441 10.46 -20.03 21.02
CA LEU A 441 9.71 -20.04 22.28
C LEU A 441 8.51 -20.97 22.25
N ALA A 442 7.82 -21.10 21.12
CA ALA A 442 6.61 -21.92 21.01
C ALA A 442 6.85 -23.41 21.34
N PRO A 443 7.83 -24.12 20.74
CA PRO A 443 8.11 -25.52 21.11
C PRO A 443 8.56 -25.66 22.56
N TRP A 444 9.37 -24.72 23.09
CA TRP A 444 9.80 -24.74 24.47
C TRP A 444 8.61 -24.67 25.45
N LEU A 445 7.62 -23.82 25.19
CA LEU A 445 6.41 -23.72 26.00
C LEU A 445 5.57 -25.01 25.94
N LEU A 446 5.49 -25.65 24.77
CA LEU A 446 4.78 -26.94 24.61
C LEU A 446 5.46 -28.07 25.42
N ASP A 447 6.78 -28.17 25.38
CA ASP A 447 7.56 -29.17 26.11
C ASP A 447 7.39 -29.01 27.64
N HIS A 448 7.10 -27.77 28.09
CA HIS A 448 6.83 -27.49 29.53
C HIS A 448 5.34 -27.47 29.85
N HIS A 449 4.46 -27.92 28.96
CA HIS A 449 2.99 -27.94 29.12
C HIS A 449 2.36 -26.59 29.46
N LEU A 450 2.98 -25.50 28.99
CA LEU A 450 2.53 -24.13 29.19
C LEU A 450 1.70 -23.69 27.98
N THR A 451 0.36 -23.80 28.08
CA THR A 451 -0.53 -23.66 26.92
C THR A 451 -1.32 -22.35 26.89
N TYR A 452 -1.46 -21.63 28.02
CA TYR A 452 -2.13 -20.34 28.05
C TYR A 452 -1.41 -19.35 28.99
N GLY A 453 -0.94 -18.24 28.45
CA GLY A 453 -0.16 -17.26 29.20
C GLY A 453 -0.31 -15.83 28.69
N LEU A 454 0.51 -14.96 29.24
CA LEU A 454 0.49 -13.50 29.01
C LEU A 454 1.88 -13.03 28.59
N SER A 455 1.96 -11.96 27.82
CA SER A 455 3.21 -11.30 27.44
C SER A 455 2.94 -9.88 26.96
N GLY A 456 3.95 -9.18 26.48
CA GLY A 456 3.80 -7.96 25.70
C GLY A 456 3.27 -8.24 24.30
N TYR A 457 2.83 -7.19 23.61
CA TYR A 457 2.21 -7.27 22.29
C TYR A 457 3.08 -8.04 21.27
N TRP A 458 4.35 -7.71 21.18
CA TRP A 458 5.25 -8.24 20.14
C TRP A 458 5.61 -9.72 20.29
N THR A 459 5.41 -10.28 21.48
CA THR A 459 5.65 -11.71 21.76
C THR A 459 4.38 -12.54 21.70
N SER A 460 3.22 -11.98 22.04
CA SER A 460 1.99 -12.72 22.29
C SER A 460 1.45 -13.47 21.07
N SER A 461 1.03 -12.76 20.03
CA SER A 461 0.32 -13.36 18.90
C SER A 461 1.26 -14.15 17.98
N SER A 462 2.53 -13.72 17.85
CA SER A 462 3.53 -14.48 17.09
C SER A 462 3.78 -15.88 17.69
N VAL A 463 3.86 -16.01 19.01
CA VAL A 463 3.96 -17.32 19.67
C VAL A 463 2.70 -18.16 19.44
N THR A 464 1.52 -17.53 19.50
CA THR A 464 0.25 -18.23 19.26
C THR A 464 0.21 -18.81 17.84
N VAL A 465 0.57 -18.04 16.81
CA VAL A 465 0.59 -18.51 15.43
C VAL A 465 1.72 -19.53 15.19
N ASN A 466 2.93 -19.30 15.71
CA ASN A 466 4.07 -20.21 15.56
C ASN A 466 3.85 -21.57 16.21
N SER A 467 2.98 -21.66 17.23
CA SER A 467 2.59 -22.93 17.86
C SER A 467 1.41 -23.63 17.15
N GLY A 468 0.91 -23.07 16.04
CA GLY A 468 -0.32 -23.55 15.40
C GLY A 468 -1.55 -23.42 16.32
N GLY A 469 -1.57 -22.41 17.21
CA GLY A 469 -2.65 -22.17 18.15
C GLY A 469 -2.66 -23.07 19.40
N GLN A 470 -1.69 -23.98 19.54
CA GLN A 470 -1.58 -24.88 20.70
C GLN A 470 -1.16 -24.13 21.97
N VAL A 471 -0.31 -23.12 21.85
CA VAL A 471 0.02 -22.18 22.93
C VAL A 471 -0.66 -20.86 22.62
N LYS A 472 -1.45 -20.36 23.55
CA LYS A 472 -2.16 -19.08 23.44
C LYS A 472 -1.53 -18.08 24.39
N VAL A 473 -0.76 -17.13 23.86
CA VAL A 473 -0.21 -16.02 24.62
C VAL A 473 -1.00 -14.75 24.30
N ARG A 474 -1.39 -13.98 25.32
CA ARG A 474 -2.24 -12.79 25.17
C ARG A 474 -1.51 -11.55 25.65
N ALA A 475 -1.74 -10.44 24.96
CA ALA A 475 -1.02 -9.21 25.19
C ALA A 475 -1.55 -8.44 26.40
N LEU A 476 -0.63 -7.89 27.20
CA LEU A 476 -0.92 -6.89 28.21
C LEU A 476 -0.22 -5.58 27.87
N MET A 477 -0.88 -4.47 28.19
CA MET A 477 -0.31 -3.14 28.01
C MET A 477 0.89 -2.94 28.94
N GLN A 478 1.94 -2.33 28.42
CA GLN A 478 3.12 -1.94 29.19
C GLN A 478 2.75 -1.00 30.34
N PHE A 479 3.48 -1.06 31.44
CA PHE A 479 3.36 -0.27 32.69
C PHE A 479 2.04 -0.47 33.45
N THR A 480 0.91 -0.68 32.79
CA THR A 480 -0.40 -0.77 33.43
C THR A 480 -0.87 -2.21 33.64
N LEU A 481 -0.31 -3.16 32.89
CA LEU A 481 -0.69 -4.57 32.83
C LEU A 481 -2.19 -4.78 32.55
N LYS A 482 -2.87 -3.79 31.99
CA LYS A 482 -4.23 -3.92 31.50
C LYS A 482 -4.26 -4.80 30.25
N ARG A 483 -5.44 -5.27 29.90
CA ARG A 483 -5.66 -5.96 28.62
C ARG A 483 -5.21 -5.06 27.49
N ASP A 484 -4.35 -5.57 26.63
CA ASP A 484 -4.01 -4.85 25.41
C ASP A 484 -5.06 -5.18 24.35
N LEU A 485 -5.92 -4.21 24.08
CA LEU A 485 -7.00 -4.33 23.10
C LEU A 485 -6.60 -3.75 21.73
N TRP A 486 -5.33 -3.86 21.39
CA TRP A 486 -4.84 -3.56 20.04
C TRP A 486 -4.76 -4.85 19.23
N MET A 487 -5.53 -4.97 18.14
CA MET A 487 -5.64 -6.16 17.30
C MET A 487 -5.88 -7.44 18.13
N SER A 488 -6.86 -7.41 19.03
CA SER A 488 -7.07 -8.42 20.06
C SER A 488 -8.56 -8.67 20.30
N ASN A 489 -8.91 -9.86 20.80
CA ASN A 489 -10.30 -10.18 21.14
C ASN A 489 -10.49 -10.15 22.67
N VAL A 490 -11.51 -9.41 23.13
CA VAL A 490 -11.79 -9.24 24.55
C VAL A 490 -12.11 -10.55 25.26
N SER A 491 -12.67 -11.54 24.56
CA SER A 491 -13.00 -12.84 25.11
C SER A 491 -11.76 -13.63 25.58
N TRP A 492 -10.59 -13.33 25.04
CA TRP A 492 -9.33 -13.97 25.41
C TRP A 492 -8.93 -13.75 26.88
N TYR A 493 -9.49 -12.73 27.51
CA TYR A 493 -9.19 -12.34 28.89
C TYR A 493 -10.29 -12.76 29.88
N ASP A 494 -11.25 -13.59 29.46
CA ASP A 494 -12.29 -14.09 30.35
C ASP A 494 -11.76 -15.22 31.22
N PRO A 495 -11.63 -15.01 32.55
CA PRO A 495 -11.12 -16.04 33.48
C PRO A 495 -12.03 -17.24 33.63
N LYS A 496 -13.32 -17.15 33.21
CA LYS A 496 -14.23 -18.27 33.22
C LYS A 496 -13.99 -19.25 32.10
N SER A 497 -13.46 -18.75 30.98
CA SER A 497 -13.23 -19.52 29.75
C SER A 497 -11.78 -19.95 29.59
N HIS A 498 -10.84 -19.26 30.25
CA HIS A 498 -9.39 -19.44 30.05
C HIS A 498 -8.63 -19.46 31.37
N TYR A 499 -7.51 -20.21 31.40
CA TYR A 499 -6.63 -20.34 32.56
C TYR A 499 -5.20 -19.95 32.19
N ALA A 500 -4.84 -18.68 32.38
CA ALA A 500 -3.48 -18.20 32.16
C ALA A 500 -2.65 -18.38 33.44
N ASN A 501 -1.55 -19.12 33.33
CA ASN A 501 -0.72 -19.42 34.48
C ASN A 501 0.75 -19.05 34.30
N PHE A 502 1.13 -18.44 33.18
CA PHE A 502 2.49 -17.98 32.99
C PHE A 502 2.56 -16.59 32.30
N VAL A 503 3.68 -15.93 32.50
CA VAL A 503 4.04 -14.67 31.85
C VAL A 503 5.40 -14.84 31.19
N VAL A 504 5.50 -14.43 29.92
CA VAL A 504 6.77 -14.37 29.20
C VAL A 504 7.28 -12.94 29.20
N LEU A 505 8.52 -12.77 29.63
CA LEU A 505 9.31 -11.53 29.49
C LEU A 505 10.37 -11.79 28.44
N ASP A 506 10.63 -10.83 27.59
CA ASP A 506 11.76 -10.89 26.66
C ASP A 506 12.82 -9.83 26.99
N SER A 507 14.08 -10.15 26.71
CA SER A 507 15.22 -9.28 26.86
C SER A 507 15.91 -9.00 25.52
N ILE A 508 15.19 -9.21 24.40
CA ILE A 508 15.71 -8.99 23.06
C ILE A 508 15.96 -7.48 22.88
N PRO A 509 17.17 -7.04 22.53
CA PRO A 509 17.44 -5.63 22.30
C PRO A 509 16.65 -5.14 21.07
N GLY A 510 15.98 -3.99 21.20
CA GLY A 510 15.26 -3.36 20.11
C GLY A 510 13.95 -2.70 20.55
N PHE A 511 13.41 -1.84 19.70
CA PHE A 511 12.21 -1.06 19.96
C PHE A 511 10.97 -1.89 20.34
N MET A 512 10.89 -3.13 19.90
CA MET A 512 9.68 -3.97 19.99
C MET A 512 9.73 -5.00 21.13
N ASN A 513 10.81 -5.13 21.88
CA ASN A 513 11.06 -6.33 22.69
C ASN A 513 11.37 -6.07 24.18
N HIS A 514 11.33 -4.84 24.63
CA HIS A 514 11.44 -4.53 26.05
C HIS A 514 10.05 -4.38 26.65
N TRP A 515 9.54 -5.50 27.18
CA TRP A 515 8.35 -5.47 28.01
C TRP A 515 8.76 -5.33 29.48
N GLU A 516 7.88 -5.55 30.44
CA GLU A 516 8.04 -5.15 31.82
C GLU A 516 9.18 -5.85 32.58
N PRO A 517 9.84 -5.17 33.53
CA PRO A 517 10.79 -5.79 34.43
C PRO A 517 10.10 -6.89 35.27
N GLN A 518 10.81 -7.99 35.51
CA GLN A 518 10.32 -9.10 36.34
C GLN A 518 9.82 -8.63 37.72
N ALA A 519 10.47 -7.60 38.29
CA ALA A 519 10.10 -7.03 39.58
C ALA A 519 8.68 -6.44 39.57
N LEU A 520 8.27 -5.75 38.48
CA LEU A 520 6.93 -5.19 38.34
C LEU A 520 5.88 -6.29 38.17
N ILE A 521 6.16 -7.29 37.36
CA ILE A 521 5.28 -8.45 37.17
C ILE A 521 5.08 -9.19 38.49
N SER A 522 6.16 -9.44 39.25
CA SER A 522 6.09 -10.09 40.56
C SER A 522 5.40 -9.25 41.62
N LYS A 523 5.55 -7.92 41.56
CA LYS A 523 4.81 -7.00 42.43
C LYS A 523 3.29 -7.08 42.17
N TYR A 524 2.88 -7.23 40.92
CA TYR A 524 1.48 -7.23 40.51
C TYR A 524 0.81 -8.59 40.70
N PHE A 525 1.43 -9.66 40.18
CA PHE A 525 0.89 -11.02 40.23
C PHE A 525 1.39 -11.82 41.42
N GLY A 526 2.18 -11.26 42.31
CA GLY A 526 2.84 -11.98 43.40
C GLY A 526 4.04 -12.79 42.92
N ARG A 527 4.71 -13.45 43.88
CA ARG A 527 5.89 -14.28 43.60
C ARG A 527 5.52 -15.47 42.72
N PRO A 528 6.23 -15.70 41.59
CA PRO A 528 6.01 -16.89 40.77
C PRO A 528 6.42 -18.16 41.51
N ALA A 529 5.74 -19.27 41.22
CA ALA A 529 6.08 -20.59 41.74
C ALA A 529 7.35 -21.13 41.08
N LEU A 530 7.52 -20.88 39.77
CA LEU A 530 8.68 -21.30 39.00
C LEU A 530 9.15 -20.12 38.12
N THR A 531 10.45 -20.07 37.86
CA THR A 531 11.08 -19.14 36.94
C THR A 531 12.03 -19.90 36.02
N TYR A 532 11.83 -19.76 34.72
CA TYR A 532 12.69 -20.39 33.72
C TYR A 532 13.37 -19.31 32.87
N HIS A 533 14.57 -19.62 32.41
CA HIS A 533 15.31 -18.81 31.46
C HIS A 533 15.59 -19.65 30.21
N THR A 534 15.16 -19.17 29.04
CA THR A 534 15.35 -19.85 27.76
C THR A 534 15.69 -18.85 26.67
N GLY A 535 16.94 -18.86 26.20
CA GLY A 535 17.45 -17.84 25.29
C GLY A 535 17.22 -16.43 25.84
N PRO A 536 16.59 -15.52 25.07
CA PRO A 536 16.31 -14.16 25.52
C PRO A 536 15.04 -14.04 26.38
N TYR A 537 14.40 -15.16 26.75
CA TYR A 537 13.12 -15.14 27.46
C TYR A 537 13.28 -15.54 28.93
N THR A 538 12.49 -14.88 29.78
CA THR A 538 12.22 -15.30 31.15
C THR A 538 10.76 -15.67 31.26
N VAL A 539 10.47 -16.93 31.61
CA VAL A 539 9.11 -17.44 31.76
C VAL A 539 8.82 -17.60 33.25
N LEU A 540 7.84 -16.85 33.73
CA LEU A 540 7.39 -16.85 35.11
C LEU A 540 6.10 -17.65 35.20
N VAL A 541 6.00 -18.62 36.12
CA VAL A 541 4.86 -19.54 36.23
C VAL A 541 4.20 -19.46 37.59
N TRP A 542 2.87 -19.47 37.64
CA TRP A 542 2.06 -19.48 38.86
C TRP A 542 1.13 -20.69 38.91
N ASN A 543 0.71 -21.09 40.11
CA ASN A 543 -0.27 -22.14 40.34
C ASN A 543 -1.71 -21.59 40.45
N ARG A 544 -2.03 -20.51 39.74
CA ARG A 544 -3.35 -19.87 39.75
C ARG A 544 -3.63 -19.19 38.40
N ASN A 545 -4.91 -18.90 38.14
CA ASN A 545 -5.30 -18.13 36.97
C ASN A 545 -4.93 -16.65 37.14
N LEU A 546 -4.08 -16.14 36.30
CA LEU A 546 -3.65 -14.75 36.32
C LEU A 546 -4.72 -13.78 35.75
N LEU A 547 -5.65 -14.31 34.92
CA LEU A 547 -6.71 -13.48 34.31
C LEU A 547 -7.65 -12.90 35.38
N ASP A 548 -7.81 -13.55 36.54
CA ASP A 548 -8.60 -13.03 37.66
C ASP A 548 -8.04 -11.73 38.24
N SER A 549 -6.75 -11.48 38.03
CA SER A 549 -6.02 -10.34 38.61
C SER A 549 -5.78 -9.21 37.62
N ILE A 550 -6.09 -9.39 36.32
CA ILE A 550 -5.83 -8.35 35.30
C ILE A 550 -6.75 -7.14 35.51
N PRO A 551 -6.25 -5.91 35.55
CA PRO A 551 -7.07 -4.70 35.61
C PRO A 551 -7.99 -4.60 34.40
N ARG A 552 -9.22 -4.16 34.66
CA ARG A 552 -10.22 -3.94 33.60
C ARG A 552 -10.03 -2.59 32.92
#